data_610b061295cf1e6a7c79dcf54c61c0c8
#
_entry.id   610b061295cf1e6a7c79dcf54c61c0c8
#
_cell.length_a   1.000
_cell.length_b   1.000
_cell.length_c   1.000
_cell.angle_alpha   90.00
_cell.angle_beta   90.00
_cell.angle_gamma   90.00
#
_symmetry.space_group_name_H-M   'P 1'
#
loop_
_entity.id
_entity.type
_entity.pdbx_description
1 polymer ?
#
loop_
_entity_poly.entity_id
_entity_poly.type
_entity_poly.pdbx_seq_one_letter_code
_entity_poly.pdbx_strand_id
1 'polypeptide(L)'
;MDIQKNRIRNIVGGIYDIQKLRIATGNRIVASLRPGLVDDVKEGEEDTKYLPAILSEYRRITDYFVSEFEGRGSIEKAITPNNPEYIKSRLDYDLVTSYKRLLETEEGLTKVAEREVKAHPMWDAFFAGVKGCGPLMSAVCLAYFDPYKARHASSFWRYAGLDVQRDPDKDKMRGVGGTLRSALTSIRTGRSR
;
A
#
# COMPACT_ATOMS: atom_id res chain seq x y z
N MET A 1 -3.62 -9.54 -28.23
CA MET A 1 -3.49 -8.90 -26.90
C MET A 1 -3.39 -10.01 -25.88
N ASP A 2 -2.33 -10.07 -25.08
CA ASP A 2 -2.08 -11.17 -24.16
C ASP A 2 -3.07 -11.09 -22.98
N ILE A 3 -3.95 -12.10 -22.85
CA ILE A 3 -4.98 -12.17 -21.83
C ILE A 3 -4.35 -12.22 -20.43
N GLN A 4 -3.23 -12.94 -20.26
CA GLN A 4 -2.53 -13.06 -19.01
C GLN A 4 -1.94 -11.71 -18.56
N LYS A 5 -1.33 -10.97 -19.48
CA LYS A 5 -0.80 -9.63 -19.21
C LYS A 5 -1.89 -8.68 -18.72
N ASN A 6 -3.08 -8.71 -19.33
CA ASN A 6 -4.20 -7.88 -18.91
C ASN A 6 -4.72 -8.26 -17.52
N ARG A 7 -4.77 -9.55 -17.20
CA ARG A 7 -5.15 -10.01 -15.84
C ARG A 7 -4.18 -9.50 -14.79
N ILE A 8 -2.87 -9.66 -15.00
CA ILE A 8 -1.84 -9.14 -14.09
C ILE A 8 -1.97 -7.62 -13.97
N ARG A 9 -2.19 -6.90 -15.07
CA ARG A 9 -2.37 -5.44 -15.06
C ARG A 9 -3.57 -5.00 -14.22
N ASN A 10 -4.70 -5.69 -14.34
CA ASN A 10 -5.89 -5.40 -13.56
C ASN A 10 -5.68 -5.67 -12.06
N ILE A 11 -5.00 -6.76 -11.71
CA ILE A 11 -4.66 -7.09 -10.31
C ILE A 11 -3.73 -6.01 -9.74
N VAL A 12 -2.67 -5.65 -10.45
CA VAL A 12 -1.72 -4.62 -10.04
C VAL A 12 -2.42 -3.27 -9.87
N GLY A 13 -3.28 -2.88 -10.80
CA GLY A 13 -4.11 -1.67 -10.69
C GLY A 13 -4.97 -1.69 -9.43
N GLY A 14 -5.68 -2.81 -9.19
CA GLY A 14 -6.49 -2.99 -7.99
C GLY A 14 -5.71 -2.88 -6.69
N ILE A 15 -4.48 -3.44 -6.63
CA ILE A 15 -3.59 -3.30 -5.46
C ILE A 15 -3.28 -1.84 -5.19
N TYR A 16 -2.92 -1.05 -6.21
CA TYR A 16 -2.61 0.36 -6.04
C TYR A 16 -3.82 1.20 -5.61
N ASP A 17 -4.99 0.92 -6.16
CA ASP A 17 -6.21 1.64 -5.79
C ASP A 17 -6.57 1.38 -4.32
N ILE A 18 -6.51 0.12 -3.88
CA ILE A 18 -6.75 -0.24 -2.47
C ILE A 18 -5.67 0.34 -1.57
N GLN A 19 -4.39 0.27 -1.95
CA GLN A 19 -3.29 0.86 -1.19
C GLN A 19 -3.47 2.38 -0.99
N LYS A 20 -3.84 3.10 -2.05
CA LYS A 20 -4.12 4.53 -1.97
C LYS A 20 -5.27 4.83 -1.02
N LEU A 21 -6.34 4.05 -1.11
CA LEU A 21 -7.50 4.20 -0.23
C LEU A 21 -7.15 3.88 1.23
N ARG A 22 -6.38 2.80 1.46
CA ARG A 22 -5.91 2.41 2.80
C ARG A 22 -5.06 3.51 3.43
N ILE A 23 -4.09 4.06 2.71
CA ILE A 23 -3.23 5.16 3.20
C ILE A 23 -4.07 6.38 3.55
N ALA A 24 -5.00 6.80 2.67
CA ALA A 24 -5.88 7.92 2.94
C ALA A 24 -6.79 7.68 4.17
N THR A 25 -7.25 6.44 4.36
CA THR A 25 -8.05 6.05 5.54
C THR A 25 -7.20 6.04 6.80
N GLY A 26 -5.97 5.52 6.75
CA GLY A 26 -5.02 5.55 7.87
C GLY A 26 -4.72 6.97 8.35
N ASN A 27 -4.46 7.88 7.43
CA ASN A 27 -4.22 9.29 7.75
C ASN A 27 -5.44 9.94 8.43
N ARG A 28 -6.65 9.64 7.97
CA ARG A 28 -7.89 10.14 8.60
C ARG A 28 -8.07 9.59 10.01
N ILE A 29 -7.78 8.30 10.22
CA ILE A 29 -7.86 7.66 11.54
C ILE A 29 -6.88 8.33 12.50
N VAL A 30 -5.62 8.49 12.11
CA VAL A 30 -4.62 9.14 12.95
C VAL A 30 -5.02 10.58 13.27
N ALA A 31 -5.47 11.34 12.27
CA ALA A 31 -5.94 12.71 12.48
C ALA A 31 -7.15 12.80 13.42
N SER A 32 -8.04 11.80 13.38
CA SER A 32 -9.27 11.76 14.20
C SER A 32 -9.04 11.26 15.63
N LEU A 33 -8.17 10.26 15.82
CA LEU A 33 -8.00 9.57 17.11
C LEU A 33 -6.77 10.04 17.90
N ARG A 34 -5.96 10.90 17.36
CA ARG A 34 -4.78 11.46 18.02
C ARG A 34 -5.17 12.26 19.24
N PRO A 35 -4.58 12.02 20.43
CA PRO A 35 -4.86 12.83 21.61
C PRO A 35 -4.19 14.21 21.48
N GLY A 36 -4.99 15.25 21.40
CA GLY A 36 -4.55 16.64 21.41
C GLY A 36 -3.90 17.14 20.12
N LEU A 37 -4.20 18.37 19.75
CA LEU A 37 -3.47 19.13 18.72
C LEU A 37 -2.11 19.52 19.30
N VAL A 38 -1.06 18.85 18.92
CA VAL A 38 0.30 19.35 19.10
C VAL A 38 0.69 20.02 17.78
N ASP A 39 0.80 21.34 17.83
CA ASP A 39 0.89 22.22 16.66
C ASP A 39 2.17 22.10 15.82
N ASP A 40 3.14 21.23 16.16
CA ASP A 40 4.49 21.27 15.57
C ASP A 40 5.02 19.95 14.98
N VAL A 41 4.19 18.98 14.63
CA VAL A 41 4.71 17.73 14.08
C VAL A 41 4.61 17.70 12.55
N LYS A 42 5.74 17.48 11.90
CA LYS A 42 5.84 17.37 10.43
C LYS A 42 4.96 16.23 9.92
N GLU A 43 4.06 16.54 8.97
CA GLU A 43 3.26 15.54 8.24
C GLU A 43 4.15 14.36 7.79
N GLY A 44 3.82 13.16 8.22
CA GLY A 44 4.48 11.91 7.78
C GLY A 44 5.25 11.14 8.86
N GLU A 45 5.70 11.76 9.95
CA GLU A 45 6.32 11.04 11.08
C GLU A 45 5.28 10.51 12.07
N GLU A 46 4.14 11.16 12.17
CA GLU A 46 3.07 10.85 13.10
C GLU A 46 2.31 9.57 12.77
N ASP A 47 2.07 9.30 11.48
CA ASP A 47 1.30 8.15 11.03
C ASP A 47 2.00 6.83 11.38
N THR A 48 3.33 6.81 11.35
CA THR A 48 4.13 5.64 11.72
C THR A 48 4.16 5.38 13.24
N LYS A 49 3.89 6.41 14.06
CA LYS A 49 3.91 6.30 15.53
C LYS A 49 2.56 5.92 16.11
N TYR A 50 1.50 6.59 15.68
CA TYR A 50 0.16 6.41 16.27
C TYR A 50 -0.61 5.24 15.69
N LEU A 51 -0.52 5.01 14.39
CA LEU A 51 -1.28 3.94 13.73
C LEU A 51 -0.98 2.54 14.29
N PRO A 52 0.27 2.13 14.55
CA PRO A 52 0.55 0.85 15.20
C PRO A 52 -0.05 0.73 16.60
N ALA A 53 -0.03 1.81 17.40
CA ALA A 53 -0.63 1.85 18.74
C ALA A 53 -2.16 1.69 18.66
N ILE A 54 -2.82 2.43 17.77
CA ILE A 54 -4.27 2.33 17.52
C ILE A 54 -4.66 0.90 17.09
N LEU A 55 -3.88 0.29 16.20
CA LEU A 55 -4.12 -1.10 15.74
C LEU A 55 -3.91 -2.13 16.84
N SER A 56 -2.95 -1.92 17.73
CA SER A 56 -2.73 -2.77 18.90
C SER A 56 -3.91 -2.70 19.86
N GLU A 57 -4.40 -1.49 20.12
CA GLU A 57 -5.58 -1.26 20.95
C GLU A 57 -6.86 -1.87 20.33
N TYR A 58 -7.05 -1.69 19.02
CA TYR A 58 -8.14 -2.33 18.28
C TYR A 58 -8.11 -3.86 18.45
N ARG A 59 -6.94 -4.48 18.32
CA ARG A 59 -6.80 -5.93 18.49
C ARG A 59 -7.21 -6.34 19.91
N ARG A 60 -6.72 -5.65 20.94
CA ARG A 60 -7.06 -5.93 22.34
C ARG A 60 -8.58 -5.86 22.59
N ILE A 61 -9.26 -4.83 22.05
CA ILE A 61 -10.72 -4.69 22.17
C ILE A 61 -11.43 -5.83 21.42
N THR A 62 -10.95 -6.16 20.22
CA THR A 62 -11.53 -7.24 19.41
C THR A 62 -11.38 -8.60 20.09
N ASP A 63 -10.19 -8.92 20.60
CA ASP A 63 -9.91 -10.18 21.28
C ASP A 63 -10.77 -10.32 22.55
N TYR A 64 -10.92 -9.25 23.31
CA TYR A 64 -11.81 -9.23 24.47
C TYR A 64 -13.27 -9.42 24.06
N PHE A 65 -13.73 -8.73 23.01
CA PHE A 65 -15.09 -8.87 22.50
C PHE A 65 -15.40 -10.30 22.05
N VAL A 66 -14.44 -10.95 21.38
CA VAL A 66 -14.60 -12.33 20.94
C VAL A 66 -14.59 -13.30 22.11
N SER A 67 -13.71 -13.11 23.11
CA SER A 67 -13.58 -14.02 24.25
C SER A 67 -14.74 -13.91 25.24
N GLU A 68 -15.11 -12.71 25.65
CA GLU A 68 -16.14 -12.49 26.69
C GLU A 68 -17.57 -12.57 26.16
N PHE A 69 -17.78 -12.08 24.94
CA PHE A 69 -19.11 -11.98 24.36
C PHE A 69 -19.37 -13.00 23.23
N GLU A 70 -18.41 -13.88 22.95
CA GLU A 70 -18.47 -14.82 21.82
C GLU A 70 -18.84 -14.12 20.49
N GLY A 71 -18.43 -12.88 20.33
CA GLY A 71 -18.84 -12.05 19.21
C GLY A 71 -20.30 -11.57 19.25
N ARG A 72 -21.00 -11.80 20.36
CA ARG A 72 -22.39 -11.38 20.58
C ARG A 72 -22.41 -10.24 21.59
N GLY A 73 -23.14 -9.19 21.32
CA GLY A 73 -23.27 -8.05 22.24
C GLY A 73 -22.84 -6.73 21.61
N SER A 74 -22.50 -5.78 22.45
CA SER A 74 -22.16 -4.42 22.03
C SER A 74 -20.66 -4.18 22.16
N ILE A 75 -20.05 -3.56 21.15
CA ILE A 75 -18.64 -3.13 21.17
C ILE A 75 -18.40 -2.11 22.29
N GLU A 76 -19.38 -1.27 22.63
CA GLU A 76 -19.28 -0.29 23.71
C GLU A 76 -18.99 -0.99 25.05
N LYS A 77 -19.57 -2.16 25.29
CA LYS A 77 -19.28 -2.99 26.47
C LYS A 77 -17.86 -3.54 26.47
N ALA A 78 -17.28 -3.80 25.29
CA ALA A 78 -15.90 -4.25 25.18
C ALA A 78 -14.89 -3.09 25.33
N ILE A 79 -15.27 -1.89 24.95
CA ILE A 79 -14.44 -0.69 25.10
C ILE A 79 -14.30 -0.29 26.57
N THR A 80 -15.41 -0.24 27.30
CA THR A 80 -15.45 0.27 28.68
C THR A 80 -14.46 -0.38 29.63
N PRO A 81 -14.36 -1.73 29.77
CA PRO A 81 -13.43 -2.35 30.71
C PRO A 81 -11.97 -2.30 30.25
N ASN A 82 -11.72 -2.11 28.96
CA ASN A 82 -10.37 -2.04 28.41
C ASN A 82 -9.71 -0.66 28.57
N ASN A 83 -10.48 0.35 28.96
CA ASN A 83 -10.04 1.74 29.14
C ASN A 83 -9.08 2.22 28.02
N PRO A 84 -9.54 2.25 26.78
CA PRO A 84 -8.71 2.56 25.64
C PRO A 84 -8.28 4.03 25.60
N GLU A 85 -7.09 4.28 25.06
CA GLU A 85 -6.54 5.63 24.88
C GLU A 85 -7.10 6.30 23.63
N TYR A 86 -7.21 5.55 22.53
CA TYR A 86 -7.57 6.06 21.21
C TYR A 86 -9.02 5.76 20.83
N ILE A 87 -9.47 4.52 21.01
CA ILE A 87 -10.77 4.01 20.54
C ILE A 87 -11.81 4.15 21.66
N LYS A 88 -12.47 5.30 21.75
CA LYS A 88 -13.39 5.61 22.84
C LYS A 88 -14.86 5.34 22.50
N SER A 89 -15.18 5.16 21.24
CA SER A 89 -16.54 4.97 20.75
C SER A 89 -16.68 3.84 19.76
N ARG A 90 -17.91 3.41 19.52
CA ARG A 90 -18.23 2.46 18.46
C ARG A 90 -17.81 2.99 17.08
N LEU A 91 -17.97 4.27 16.83
CA LEU A 91 -17.58 4.91 15.58
C LEU A 91 -16.08 4.79 15.33
N ASP A 92 -15.25 5.03 16.35
CA ASP A 92 -13.79 4.89 16.27
C ASP A 92 -13.41 3.44 15.92
N TYR A 93 -14.05 2.48 16.59
CA TYR A 93 -13.84 1.07 16.31
C TYR A 93 -14.19 0.70 14.85
N ASP A 94 -15.33 1.18 14.35
CA ASP A 94 -15.79 0.92 12.99
C ASP A 94 -14.86 1.58 11.92
N LEU A 95 -14.29 2.76 12.22
CA LEU A 95 -13.28 3.39 11.38
C LEU A 95 -12.02 2.52 11.27
N VAL A 96 -11.50 2.03 12.39
CA VAL A 96 -10.33 1.14 12.39
C VAL A 96 -10.65 -0.20 11.73
N THR A 97 -11.85 -0.72 11.91
CA THR A 97 -12.33 -1.93 11.21
C THR A 97 -12.29 -1.73 9.69
N SER A 98 -12.71 -0.57 9.19
CA SER A 98 -12.67 -0.26 7.76
C SER A 98 -11.23 -0.27 7.22
N TYR A 99 -10.28 0.30 7.96
CA TYR A 99 -8.86 0.25 7.62
C TYR A 99 -8.32 -1.19 7.57
N LYS A 100 -8.67 -2.01 8.58
CA LYS A 100 -8.26 -3.43 8.64
C LYS A 100 -8.77 -4.22 7.43
N ARG A 101 -10.01 -4.01 7.02
CA ARG A 101 -10.58 -4.65 5.82
C ARG A 101 -9.82 -4.25 4.54
N LEU A 102 -9.43 -2.98 4.41
CA LEU A 102 -8.62 -2.53 3.27
C LEU A 102 -7.25 -3.19 3.27
N LEU A 103 -6.60 -3.31 4.43
CA LEU A 103 -5.31 -3.99 4.58
C LEU A 103 -5.41 -5.46 4.17
N GLU A 104 -6.40 -6.18 4.65
CA GLU A 104 -6.65 -7.60 4.32
C GLU A 104 -6.95 -7.78 2.82
N THR A 105 -7.68 -6.85 2.21
CA THR A 105 -7.96 -6.86 0.77
C THR A 105 -6.68 -6.65 -0.03
N GLU A 106 -5.83 -5.68 0.35
CA GLU A 106 -4.53 -5.43 -0.28
C GLU A 106 -3.63 -6.67 -0.21
N GLU A 107 -3.52 -7.29 0.97
CA GLU A 107 -2.76 -8.53 1.16
C GLU A 107 -3.30 -9.68 0.32
N GLY A 108 -4.62 -9.81 0.25
CA GLY A 108 -5.30 -10.82 -0.57
C GLY A 108 -4.96 -10.67 -2.06
N LEU A 109 -5.09 -9.46 -2.60
CA LEU A 109 -4.73 -9.16 -3.99
C LEU A 109 -3.25 -9.36 -4.26
N THR A 110 -2.38 -9.02 -3.30
CA THR A 110 -0.93 -9.23 -3.42
C THR A 110 -0.61 -10.72 -3.52
N LYS A 111 -1.23 -11.58 -2.71
CA LYS A 111 -1.07 -13.04 -2.82
C LYS A 111 -1.55 -13.59 -4.16
N VAL A 112 -2.64 -13.02 -4.72
CA VAL A 112 -3.10 -13.40 -6.06
C VAL A 112 -2.07 -12.99 -7.11
N ALA A 113 -1.54 -11.76 -7.05
CA ALA A 113 -0.50 -11.29 -7.96
C ALA A 113 0.77 -12.17 -7.88
N GLU A 114 1.21 -12.53 -6.68
CA GLU A 114 2.34 -13.43 -6.45
C GLU A 114 2.15 -14.79 -7.12
N ARG A 115 0.98 -15.39 -6.95
CA ARG A 115 0.66 -16.67 -7.57
C ARG A 115 0.69 -16.60 -9.09
N GLU A 116 0.07 -15.58 -9.68
CA GLU A 116 0.04 -15.40 -11.13
C GLU A 116 1.44 -15.15 -11.72
N VAL A 117 2.27 -14.38 -11.00
CA VAL A 117 3.66 -14.11 -11.43
C VAL A 117 4.53 -15.36 -11.32
N LYS A 118 4.43 -16.11 -10.22
CA LYS A 118 5.21 -17.35 -10.04
C LYS A 118 4.83 -18.43 -11.05
N ALA A 119 3.61 -18.41 -11.56
CA ALA A 119 3.18 -19.28 -12.66
C ALA A 119 3.62 -18.79 -14.04
N HIS A 120 4.15 -17.59 -14.17
CA HIS A 120 4.58 -17.02 -15.44
C HIS A 120 6.00 -17.49 -15.79
N PRO A 121 6.28 -17.96 -17.03
CA PRO A 121 7.60 -18.47 -17.42
C PRO A 121 8.77 -17.52 -17.15
N MET A 122 8.54 -16.21 -17.23
CA MET A 122 9.56 -15.19 -16.94
C MET A 122 9.99 -15.14 -15.48
N TRP A 123 9.22 -15.73 -14.56
CA TRP A 123 9.61 -15.78 -13.16
C TRP A 123 10.89 -16.61 -12.99
N ASP A 124 10.86 -17.88 -13.38
CA ASP A 124 11.99 -18.77 -13.25
C ASP A 124 13.14 -18.40 -14.21
N ALA A 125 12.80 -17.92 -15.41
CA ALA A 125 13.80 -17.56 -16.42
C ALA A 125 14.58 -16.28 -16.07
N PHE A 126 14.01 -15.36 -15.29
CA PHE A 126 14.63 -14.05 -15.08
C PHE A 126 14.39 -13.47 -13.66
N PHE A 127 13.14 -13.25 -13.25
CA PHE A 127 12.85 -12.43 -12.07
C PHE A 127 13.32 -13.07 -10.77
N ALA A 128 13.22 -14.38 -10.62
CA ALA A 128 13.66 -15.10 -9.42
C ALA A 128 15.15 -14.92 -9.13
N GLY A 129 15.97 -14.74 -10.19
CA GLY A 129 17.41 -14.50 -10.06
C GLY A 129 17.79 -13.04 -9.75
N VAL A 130 16.87 -12.09 -9.85
CA VAL A 130 17.16 -10.67 -9.66
C VAL A 130 16.99 -10.27 -8.19
N LYS A 131 18.09 -10.00 -7.49
CA LYS A 131 18.06 -9.58 -6.09
C LYS A 131 17.21 -8.31 -5.91
N GLY A 132 16.23 -8.36 -5.02
CA GLY A 132 15.31 -7.25 -4.73
C GLY A 132 14.10 -7.16 -5.66
N CYS A 133 14.00 -8.02 -6.68
CA CYS A 133 12.83 -8.10 -7.55
C CYS A 133 11.86 -9.15 -7.02
N GLY A 134 11.09 -8.80 -6.01
CA GLY A 134 10.04 -9.68 -5.48
C GLY A 134 8.85 -9.84 -6.43
N PRO A 135 7.90 -10.76 -6.11
CA PRO A 135 6.76 -11.05 -6.99
C PRO A 135 5.92 -9.83 -7.38
N LEU A 136 5.68 -8.90 -6.47
CA LEU A 136 4.90 -7.70 -6.76
C LEU A 136 5.62 -6.78 -7.77
N MET A 137 6.93 -6.60 -7.63
CA MET A 137 7.73 -5.84 -8.59
C MET A 137 7.73 -6.50 -9.96
N SER A 138 7.87 -7.82 -9.99
CA SER A 138 7.78 -8.62 -11.21
C SER A 138 6.40 -8.49 -11.87
N ALA A 139 5.33 -8.49 -11.07
CA ALA A 139 3.96 -8.25 -11.57
C ALA A 139 3.85 -6.89 -12.27
N VAL A 140 4.42 -5.85 -11.68
CA VAL A 140 4.44 -4.49 -12.27
C VAL A 140 5.20 -4.50 -13.58
N CYS A 141 6.38 -5.13 -13.64
CA CYS A 141 7.15 -5.23 -14.88
C CYS A 141 6.38 -5.96 -15.98
N LEU A 142 5.78 -7.11 -15.67
CA LEU A 142 4.98 -7.88 -16.62
C LEU A 142 3.72 -7.12 -17.09
N ALA A 143 3.10 -6.35 -16.19
CA ALA A 143 1.90 -5.58 -16.49
C ALA A 143 2.16 -4.42 -17.45
N TYR A 144 3.25 -3.70 -17.24
CA TYR A 144 3.47 -2.41 -17.87
C TYR A 144 4.56 -2.41 -18.95
N PHE A 145 5.56 -3.27 -18.87
CA PHE A 145 6.56 -3.38 -19.93
C PHE A 145 6.07 -4.19 -21.10
N ASP A 146 6.40 -3.72 -22.29
CA ASP A 146 6.08 -4.39 -23.54
C ASP A 146 7.35 -4.48 -24.39
N PRO A 147 8.02 -5.65 -24.42
CA PRO A 147 9.26 -5.83 -25.16
C PRO A 147 9.07 -5.73 -26.69
N TYR A 148 7.85 -5.94 -27.19
CA TYR A 148 7.56 -5.79 -28.61
C TYR A 148 7.45 -4.32 -29.04
N LYS A 149 7.10 -3.41 -28.12
CA LYS A 149 7.05 -1.97 -28.36
C LYS A 149 8.38 -1.29 -28.06
N ALA A 150 9.12 -1.80 -27.09
CA ALA A 150 10.40 -1.27 -26.68
C ALA A 150 11.55 -1.94 -27.43
N ARG A 151 12.00 -1.37 -28.54
CA ARG A 151 13.08 -1.92 -29.36
C ARG A 151 14.46 -1.88 -28.68
N HIS A 152 14.64 -1.00 -27.71
CA HIS A 152 15.91 -0.77 -27.00
C HIS A 152 15.68 -0.67 -25.48
N ALA A 153 16.69 -1.03 -24.70
CA ALA A 153 16.64 -0.89 -23.23
C ALA A 153 16.35 0.56 -22.76
N SER A 154 16.86 1.53 -23.50
CA SER A 154 16.59 2.97 -23.23
C SER A 154 15.10 3.33 -23.34
N SER A 155 14.32 2.61 -24.15
CA SER A 155 12.87 2.81 -24.26
C SER A 155 12.16 2.42 -22.96
N PHE A 156 12.61 1.36 -22.28
CA PHE A 156 12.10 0.98 -20.96
C PHE A 156 12.47 2.01 -19.89
N TRP A 157 13.71 2.52 -19.92
CA TRP A 157 14.16 3.53 -18.97
C TRP A 157 13.35 4.83 -19.11
N ARG A 158 13.10 5.27 -20.34
CA ARG A 158 12.26 6.44 -20.60
C ARG A 158 10.83 6.21 -20.14
N TYR A 159 10.25 5.06 -20.41
CA TYR A 159 8.91 4.71 -19.99
C TYR A 159 8.80 4.62 -18.44
N ALA A 160 9.84 4.10 -17.78
CA ALA A 160 9.93 4.03 -16.33
C ALA A 160 10.20 5.40 -15.65
N GLY A 161 10.51 6.44 -16.43
CA GLY A 161 10.88 7.74 -15.91
C GLY A 161 12.28 7.77 -15.27
N LEU A 162 13.14 6.85 -15.68
CA LEU A 162 14.54 6.79 -15.26
C LEU A 162 15.47 7.52 -16.23
N ASP A 163 14.92 8.05 -17.32
CA ASP A 163 15.64 8.88 -18.27
C ASP A 163 15.91 10.25 -17.66
N VAL A 164 17.18 10.65 -17.67
CA VAL A 164 17.62 11.93 -17.11
C VAL A 164 17.83 12.90 -18.27
N GLN A 165 16.99 13.93 -18.35
CA GLN A 165 17.17 14.99 -19.32
C GLN A 165 17.85 16.19 -18.67
N ARG A 166 18.78 16.79 -19.40
CA ARG A 166 19.41 18.06 -19.02
C ARG A 166 18.39 19.16 -19.20
N ASP A 167 18.11 19.92 -18.15
CA ASP A 167 17.26 21.09 -18.24
C ASP A 167 18.10 22.22 -18.85
N PRO A 168 17.79 22.68 -20.07
CA PRO A 168 18.60 23.70 -20.74
C PRO A 168 18.64 25.04 -19.99
N ASP A 169 17.61 25.35 -19.18
CA ASP A 169 17.50 26.63 -18.49
C ASP A 169 18.12 26.64 -17.09
N LYS A 170 18.45 25.48 -16.51
CA LYS A 170 18.85 25.39 -15.09
C LYS A 170 20.16 24.64 -14.83
N ASP A 171 20.86 24.23 -15.87
CA ASP A 171 22.08 23.39 -15.80
C ASP A 171 22.00 22.21 -14.77
N LYS A 172 20.77 21.77 -14.48
CA LYS A 172 20.45 20.69 -13.55
C LYS A 172 19.86 19.49 -14.27
N MET A 173 20.28 18.30 -13.85
CA MET A 173 19.70 17.06 -14.34
C MET A 173 18.28 16.89 -13.78
N ARG A 174 17.29 16.87 -14.64
CA ARG A 174 15.89 16.66 -14.26
C ARG A 174 15.46 15.27 -14.65
N GLY A 175 15.05 14.47 -13.66
CA GLY A 175 14.41 13.18 -13.94
C GLY A 175 13.03 13.42 -14.58
N VAL A 176 12.79 12.85 -15.75
CA VAL A 176 11.45 12.86 -16.35
C VAL A 176 10.56 11.94 -15.53
N GLY A 177 9.54 12.50 -14.88
CA GLY A 177 8.55 11.75 -14.12
C GLY A 177 7.73 10.86 -15.06
N GLY A 178 7.99 9.54 -15.07
CA GLY A 178 7.18 8.57 -15.79
C GLY A 178 6.12 7.96 -14.89
N THR A 179 5.04 7.49 -15.50
CA THR A 179 3.91 6.83 -14.82
C THR A 179 4.36 5.66 -13.94
N LEU A 180 5.38 4.93 -14.39
CA LEU A 180 5.94 3.80 -13.64
C LEU A 180 6.79 4.23 -12.46
N ARG A 181 7.49 5.37 -12.55
CA ARG A 181 8.28 5.90 -11.43
C ARG A 181 7.41 6.27 -10.25
N SER A 182 6.26 6.89 -10.49
CA SER A 182 5.32 7.21 -9.41
C SER A 182 4.77 5.94 -8.75
N ALA A 183 4.46 4.91 -9.54
CA ALA A 183 4.04 3.61 -9.05
C ALA A 183 5.15 2.91 -8.23
N LEU A 184 6.37 2.81 -8.77
CA LEU A 184 7.51 2.18 -8.12
C LEU A 184 7.99 2.94 -6.87
N THR A 185 7.92 4.26 -6.88
CA THR A 185 8.28 5.08 -5.72
C THR A 185 7.26 4.92 -4.60
N SER A 186 5.98 4.83 -4.93
CA SER A 186 4.90 4.56 -3.97
C SER A 186 5.10 3.22 -3.26
N ILE A 187 5.52 2.17 -4.00
CA ILE A 187 5.81 0.84 -3.43
C ILE A 187 7.00 0.91 -2.45
N ARG A 188 8.09 1.61 -2.83
CA ARG A 188 9.35 1.60 -2.08
C ARG A 188 9.31 2.45 -0.82
N THR A 189 8.55 3.52 -0.81
CA THR A 189 8.61 4.50 0.28
C THR A 189 7.46 4.35 1.27
N GLY A 190 6.37 3.64 0.92
CA GLY A 190 5.14 3.64 1.73
C GLY A 190 4.61 5.07 2.01
N ARG A 191 5.24 6.07 1.39
CA ARG A 191 4.91 7.48 1.56
C ARG A 191 3.97 7.90 0.43
N SER A 192 2.73 8.19 0.78
CA SER A 192 1.91 9.04 -0.07
C SER A 192 2.42 10.49 0.07
N ARG A 193 2.48 11.17 -1.04
CA ARG A 193 2.45 12.64 -1.01
C ARG A 193 1.04 13.09 -0.71
#